data_6a7ea3d6f5026272ab566ed59965849a
#
_entry.id   6a7ea3d6f5026272ab566ed59965849a
#
_cell.length_a   1.000
_cell.length_b   1.000
_cell.length_c   1.000
_cell.angle_alpha   90.00
_cell.angle_beta   90.00
_cell.angle_gamma   90.00
#
_symmetry.space_group_name_H-M   'P 1'
#
loop_
_entity.id
_entity.type
_entity.pdbx_description
1 polymer ?
#
loop_
_entity_poly.entity_id
_entity_poly.type
_entity_poly.pdbx_seq_one_letter_code
_entity_poly.pdbx_strand_id
1 'polypeptide(L)'
;MALTAHSTIGDWLNDPTGGPLIRALFEQTGADPELLTPVLGLPLQQLVAMSQGQLPQSVVDDLVRAANGGEIPEADESKGWTEKPTTGRFAGKTVIVTGAASGIGKATASRIAREGGRVIASDIAADKLDALKAELPDADITTVAGDLTKQDAIDAVIAAAGDRIDALANVAGINDDFSPAGETTDAVWDRVIAINLTAPFKLMRAVLPIMEKAGRGSILN
;
A
#
# COMPACT_ATOMS: atom_id res chain seq x y z
N MET A 1 -11.06 -15.54 22.94
CA MET A 1 -11.38 -15.29 21.51
C MET A 1 -10.26 -15.95 20.72
N ALA A 2 -10.52 -16.63 19.61
CA ALA A 2 -9.45 -17.26 18.83
C ALA A 2 -8.50 -16.18 18.32
N LEU A 3 -7.19 -16.39 18.45
CA LEU A 3 -6.18 -15.51 17.93
C LEU A 3 -6.00 -15.76 16.42
N THR A 4 -5.99 -14.70 15.63
CA THR A 4 -5.82 -14.76 14.18
C THR A 4 -4.64 -13.88 13.73
N ALA A 5 -4.22 -13.99 12.50
CA ALA A 5 -3.25 -13.07 11.89
C ALA A 5 -3.71 -11.60 11.93
N HIS A 6 -5.03 -11.36 12.00
CA HIS A 6 -5.65 -10.03 12.09
C HIS A 6 -5.85 -9.52 13.53
N SER A 7 -5.65 -10.37 14.56
CA SER A 7 -5.62 -9.93 15.94
C SER A 7 -4.41 -9.01 16.17
N THR A 8 -4.58 -7.99 17.02
CA THR A 8 -3.48 -7.05 17.27
C THR A 8 -2.32 -7.70 18.00
N ILE A 9 -1.13 -7.16 17.83
CA ILE A 9 0.07 -7.61 18.57
C ILE A 9 -0.17 -7.51 20.07
N GLY A 10 -0.90 -6.48 20.52
CA GLY A 10 -1.31 -6.33 21.92
C GLY A 10 -2.23 -7.46 22.39
N ASP A 11 -3.21 -7.87 21.59
CA ASP A 11 -4.08 -9.00 21.90
C ASP A 11 -3.28 -10.30 22.02
N TRP A 12 -2.35 -10.53 21.10
CA TRP A 12 -1.45 -11.67 21.13
C TRP A 12 -0.58 -11.71 22.38
N LEU A 13 0.05 -10.58 22.75
CA LEU A 13 0.93 -10.49 23.93
C LEU A 13 0.19 -10.68 25.25
N ASN A 14 -1.08 -10.27 25.30
CA ASN A 14 -1.93 -10.39 26.50
C ASN A 14 -2.64 -11.76 26.60
N ASP A 15 -2.65 -12.54 25.54
CA ASP A 15 -3.28 -13.87 25.54
C ASP A 15 -2.37 -14.89 26.25
N PRO A 16 -2.93 -15.77 27.11
CA PRO A 16 -2.14 -16.73 27.87
C PRO A 16 -1.42 -17.77 27.00
N THR A 17 -1.93 -18.07 25.79
CA THR A 17 -1.30 -19.01 24.85
C THR A 17 -0.45 -18.26 23.81
N GLY A 18 -0.94 -17.17 23.26
CA GLY A 18 -0.28 -16.39 22.22
C GLY A 18 0.93 -15.61 22.74
N GLY A 19 0.86 -15.06 23.94
CA GLY A 19 1.94 -14.25 24.51
C GLY A 19 3.29 -14.97 24.60
N PRO A 20 3.36 -16.18 25.15
CA PRO A 20 4.60 -16.98 25.14
C PRO A 20 5.14 -17.26 23.74
N LEU A 21 4.26 -17.54 22.75
CA LEU A 21 4.65 -17.86 21.38
C LEU A 21 5.29 -16.64 20.67
N ILE A 22 4.68 -15.48 20.81
CA ILE A 22 5.24 -14.24 20.26
C ILE A 22 6.58 -13.89 20.91
N ARG A 23 6.70 -13.95 22.23
CA ARG A 23 7.96 -13.66 22.93
C ARG A 23 9.08 -14.59 22.49
N ALA A 24 8.79 -15.90 22.37
CA ALA A 24 9.75 -16.88 21.89
C ALA A 24 10.24 -16.57 20.45
N LEU A 25 9.35 -16.10 19.57
CA LEU A 25 9.73 -15.66 18.23
C LEU A 25 10.72 -14.50 18.26
N PHE A 26 10.47 -13.49 19.10
CA PHE A 26 11.36 -12.32 19.21
C PHE A 26 12.69 -12.67 19.86
N GLU A 27 12.72 -13.54 20.87
CA GLU A 27 13.96 -14.06 21.45
C GLU A 27 14.84 -14.77 20.41
N GLN A 28 14.23 -15.55 19.50
CA GLN A 28 14.95 -16.24 18.43
C GLN A 28 15.53 -15.27 17.38
N THR A 29 14.86 -14.15 17.15
CA THR A 29 15.34 -13.13 16.19
C THR A 29 16.30 -12.13 16.82
N GLY A 30 16.52 -12.19 18.14
CA GLY A 30 17.35 -11.24 18.88
C GLY A 30 16.77 -9.84 18.99
N ALA A 31 15.48 -9.67 18.68
CA ALA A 31 14.79 -8.40 18.76
C ALA A 31 14.24 -8.18 20.19
N ASP A 32 14.37 -6.94 20.68
CA ASP A 32 13.84 -6.56 21.99
C ASP A 32 12.31 -6.45 21.93
N PRO A 33 11.56 -7.16 22.77
CA PRO A 33 10.10 -7.05 22.84
C PRO A 33 9.58 -5.62 23.14
N GLU A 34 10.39 -4.76 23.77
CA GLU A 34 10.02 -3.36 24.04
C GLU A 34 9.88 -2.54 22.74
N LEU A 35 10.56 -2.94 21.66
CA LEU A 35 10.42 -2.33 20.32
C LEU A 35 9.01 -2.51 19.73
N LEU A 36 8.21 -3.43 20.28
CA LEU A 36 6.81 -3.62 19.85
C LEU A 36 5.85 -2.58 20.41
N THR A 37 6.25 -1.79 21.41
CA THR A 37 5.35 -0.82 22.05
C THR A 37 4.66 0.12 21.05
N PRO A 38 5.34 0.68 20.04
CA PRO A 38 4.70 1.56 19.05
C PRO A 38 3.72 0.85 18.11
N VAL A 39 3.83 -0.48 17.99
CA VAL A 39 3.07 -1.28 17.01
C VAL A 39 2.04 -2.22 17.65
N LEU A 40 1.81 -2.12 18.96
CA LEU A 40 0.86 -2.98 19.68
C LEU A 40 -0.56 -2.97 19.12
N GLY A 41 -0.98 -1.86 18.52
CA GLY A 41 -2.31 -1.73 17.90
C GLY A 41 -2.39 -2.30 16.48
N LEU A 42 -1.28 -2.73 15.89
CA LEU A 42 -1.26 -3.29 14.54
C LEU A 42 -1.61 -4.78 14.54
N PRO A 43 -2.29 -5.29 13.50
CA PRO A 43 -2.47 -6.71 13.28
C PRO A 43 -1.13 -7.45 13.17
N LEU A 44 -1.04 -8.67 13.70
CA LEU A 44 0.18 -9.49 13.63
C LEU A 44 0.67 -9.67 12.19
N GLN A 45 -0.23 -9.80 11.24
CA GLN A 45 0.09 -9.94 9.81
C GLN A 45 0.87 -8.75 9.24
N GLN A 46 0.74 -7.55 9.80
CA GLN A 46 1.50 -6.39 9.31
C GLN A 46 2.99 -6.49 9.60
N LEU A 47 3.41 -7.29 10.58
CA LEU A 47 4.83 -7.55 10.82
C LEU A 47 5.51 -8.21 9.61
N VAL A 48 4.79 -9.02 8.84
CA VAL A 48 5.31 -9.62 7.60
C VAL A 48 5.71 -8.54 6.60
N ALA A 49 4.83 -7.56 6.36
CA ALA A 49 5.09 -6.46 5.45
C ALA A 49 6.21 -5.54 5.97
N MET A 50 6.25 -5.29 7.28
CA MET A 50 7.25 -4.42 7.91
C MET A 50 8.64 -5.07 8.01
N SER A 51 8.71 -6.40 8.05
CA SER A 51 9.98 -7.15 8.21
C SER A 51 10.86 -7.17 6.96
N GLN A 52 10.43 -6.58 5.85
CA GLN A 52 11.16 -6.58 4.57
C GLN A 52 11.62 -7.99 4.12
N GLY A 53 10.81 -9.01 4.41
CA GLY A 53 11.07 -10.40 4.04
C GLY A 53 11.82 -11.23 5.09
N GLN A 54 12.19 -10.66 6.23
CA GLN A 54 12.82 -11.39 7.34
C GLN A 54 11.80 -12.26 8.10
N LEU A 55 10.52 -11.88 8.12
CA LEU A 55 9.44 -12.66 8.69
C LEU A 55 8.51 -13.16 7.57
N PRO A 56 8.64 -14.40 7.11
CA PRO A 56 7.76 -14.95 6.08
C PRO A 56 6.35 -15.21 6.62
N GLN A 57 5.34 -15.17 5.75
CA GLN A 57 3.94 -15.43 6.09
C GLN A 57 3.74 -16.77 6.82
N SER A 58 4.50 -17.81 6.44
CA SER A 58 4.44 -19.12 7.06
C SER A 58 4.67 -19.11 8.58
N VAL A 59 5.52 -18.21 9.08
CA VAL A 59 5.77 -18.08 10.52
C VAL A 59 4.53 -17.53 11.24
N VAL A 60 3.83 -16.57 10.64
CA VAL A 60 2.57 -16.06 11.20
C VAL A 60 1.50 -17.15 11.18
N ASP A 61 1.41 -17.93 10.11
CA ASP A 61 0.45 -19.03 9.99
C ASP A 61 0.73 -20.12 11.03
N ASP A 62 2.00 -20.42 11.28
CA ASP A 62 2.43 -21.40 12.29
C ASP A 62 2.12 -20.92 13.72
N LEU A 63 2.32 -19.63 14.00
CA LEU A 63 1.91 -19.04 15.29
C LEU A 63 0.40 -19.15 15.49
N VAL A 64 -0.38 -18.83 14.46
CA VAL A 64 -1.85 -18.92 14.51
C VAL A 64 -2.28 -20.36 14.76
N ARG A 65 -1.70 -21.34 14.08
CA ARG A 65 -1.97 -22.77 14.33
C ARG A 65 -1.60 -23.16 15.74
N ALA A 66 -0.42 -22.79 16.21
CA ALA A 66 0.05 -23.14 17.56
C ALA A 66 -0.86 -22.57 18.66
N ALA A 67 -1.36 -21.35 18.49
CA ALA A 67 -2.27 -20.71 19.41
C ALA A 67 -3.68 -21.32 19.42
N ASN A 68 -4.09 -21.97 18.33
CA ASN A 68 -5.45 -22.50 18.15
C ASN A 68 -5.51 -24.04 18.01
N GLY A 69 -4.55 -24.76 18.62
CA GLY A 69 -4.60 -26.23 18.66
C GLY A 69 -4.34 -26.93 17.32
N GLY A 70 -3.67 -26.27 16.39
CA GLY A 70 -3.30 -26.81 15.08
C GLY A 70 -4.17 -26.33 13.91
N GLU A 71 -5.21 -25.56 14.18
CA GLU A 71 -6.10 -25.01 13.15
C GLU A 71 -5.84 -23.53 12.92
N ILE A 72 -6.07 -23.06 11.69
CA ILE A 72 -6.18 -21.63 11.40
C ILE A 72 -7.68 -21.30 11.48
N PRO A 73 -8.12 -20.51 12.46
CA PRO A 73 -9.52 -20.11 12.56
C PRO A 73 -9.93 -19.37 11.29
N GLU A 74 -11.10 -19.68 10.74
CA GLU A 74 -11.68 -18.86 9.70
C GLU A 74 -11.81 -17.43 10.23
N ALA A 75 -11.33 -16.46 9.44
CA ALA A 75 -11.49 -15.06 9.79
C ALA A 75 -12.99 -14.76 9.88
N ASP A 76 -13.44 -14.23 11.01
CA ASP A 76 -14.82 -13.76 11.14
C ASP A 76 -14.97 -12.48 10.31
N GLU A 77 -15.16 -12.67 9.01
CA GLU A 77 -15.33 -11.57 8.05
C GLU A 77 -16.51 -10.65 8.41
N SER A 78 -17.41 -11.11 9.28
CA SER A 78 -18.56 -10.32 9.72
C SER A 78 -18.19 -9.17 10.67
N LYS A 79 -17.00 -9.21 11.30
CA LYS A 79 -16.52 -8.20 12.25
C LYS A 79 -15.52 -7.20 11.65
N GLY A 80 -15.04 -7.47 10.44
CA GLY A 80 -14.13 -6.59 9.72
C GLY A 80 -14.84 -5.45 9.00
N TRP A 81 -14.09 -4.40 8.66
CA TRP A 81 -14.57 -3.39 7.74
C TRP A 81 -14.82 -4.03 6.38
N THR A 82 -16.06 -3.93 5.90
CA THR A 82 -16.44 -4.41 4.57
C THR A 82 -16.58 -3.22 3.63
N GLU A 83 -15.90 -3.31 2.48
CA GLU A 83 -16.03 -2.31 1.43
C GLU A 83 -17.49 -2.23 0.95
N LYS A 84 -18.04 -1.01 0.93
CA LYS A 84 -19.35 -0.73 0.33
C LYS A 84 -19.16 0.18 -0.88
N PRO A 85 -18.91 -0.37 -2.07
CA PRO A 85 -18.75 0.42 -3.28
C PRO A 85 -20.01 1.22 -3.58
N THR A 86 -19.84 2.50 -3.94
CA THR A 86 -20.94 3.36 -4.38
C THR A 86 -20.93 3.40 -5.91
N THR A 87 -21.88 2.73 -6.53
CA THR A 87 -21.98 2.65 -7.98
C THR A 87 -21.99 4.04 -8.62
N GLY A 88 -21.08 4.27 -9.57
CA GLY A 88 -21.07 5.49 -10.38
C GLY A 88 -20.49 6.74 -9.70
N ARG A 89 -19.93 6.65 -8.49
CA ARG A 89 -19.33 7.83 -7.81
C ARG A 89 -18.22 8.48 -8.63
N PHE A 90 -17.46 7.69 -9.36
CA PHE A 90 -16.40 8.15 -10.25
C PHE A 90 -16.78 8.10 -11.74
N ALA A 91 -18.06 7.87 -12.08
CA ALA A 91 -18.50 7.82 -13.47
C ALA A 91 -18.08 9.08 -14.22
N GLY A 92 -17.44 8.88 -15.40
CA GLY A 92 -16.95 9.96 -16.24
C GLY A 92 -15.79 10.75 -15.62
N LYS A 93 -15.08 10.24 -14.63
CA LYS A 93 -13.86 10.82 -14.05
C LYS A 93 -12.64 10.07 -14.50
N THR A 94 -11.56 10.80 -14.81
CA THR A 94 -10.22 10.24 -15.05
C THR A 94 -9.35 10.54 -13.84
N VAL A 95 -8.82 9.49 -13.22
CA VAL A 95 -8.00 9.59 -12.02
C VAL A 95 -6.65 8.92 -12.24
N ILE A 96 -5.58 9.65 -11.99
CA ILE A 96 -4.21 9.10 -11.95
C ILE A 96 -3.95 8.61 -10.54
N VAL A 97 -3.47 7.38 -10.39
CA VAL A 97 -3.06 6.80 -9.11
C VAL A 97 -1.64 6.26 -9.25
N THR A 98 -0.71 6.79 -8.47
CA THR A 98 0.66 6.30 -8.41
C THR A 98 0.84 5.27 -7.29
N GLY A 99 1.85 4.38 -7.39
CA GLY A 99 1.99 3.27 -6.44
C GLY A 99 0.85 2.25 -6.53
N ALA A 100 0.22 2.15 -7.73
CA ALA A 100 -1.02 1.40 -7.93
C ALA A 100 -0.83 -0.14 -7.94
N ALA A 101 0.40 -0.64 -7.89
CA ALA A 101 0.69 -2.07 -7.92
C ALA A 101 0.49 -2.76 -6.56
N SER A 102 0.42 -2.03 -5.46
CA SER A 102 0.33 -2.61 -4.11
C SER A 102 -0.33 -1.69 -3.08
N GLY A 103 -0.65 -2.25 -1.92
CA GLY A 103 -1.05 -1.51 -0.73
C GLY A 103 -2.18 -0.50 -0.95
N ILE A 104 -1.98 0.71 -0.44
CA ILE A 104 -2.96 1.81 -0.50
C ILE A 104 -3.24 2.22 -1.95
N GLY A 105 -2.21 2.28 -2.80
CA GLY A 105 -2.35 2.65 -4.21
C GLY A 105 -3.23 1.65 -4.98
N LYS A 106 -2.97 0.34 -4.82
CA LYS A 106 -3.79 -0.73 -5.43
C LYS A 106 -5.24 -0.65 -4.94
N ALA A 107 -5.45 -0.52 -3.63
CA ALA A 107 -6.79 -0.41 -3.05
C ALA A 107 -7.54 0.81 -3.58
N THR A 108 -6.86 1.96 -3.68
CA THR A 108 -7.42 3.21 -4.22
C THR A 108 -7.79 3.07 -5.69
N ALA A 109 -6.87 2.56 -6.53
CA ALA A 109 -7.11 2.33 -7.95
C ALA A 109 -8.28 1.37 -8.18
N SER A 110 -8.29 0.23 -7.48
CA SER A 110 -9.36 -0.76 -7.54
C SER A 110 -10.71 -0.17 -7.10
N ARG A 111 -10.74 0.63 -6.04
CA ARG A 111 -11.96 1.26 -5.55
C ARG A 111 -12.54 2.23 -6.58
N ILE A 112 -11.71 3.12 -7.13
CA ILE A 112 -12.13 4.09 -8.15
C ILE A 112 -12.66 3.38 -9.38
N ALA A 113 -11.96 2.33 -9.84
CA ALA A 113 -12.35 1.53 -10.99
C ALA A 113 -13.72 0.83 -10.79
N ARG A 114 -13.94 0.17 -9.64
CA ARG A 114 -15.23 -0.46 -9.29
C ARG A 114 -16.37 0.55 -9.16
N GLU A 115 -16.05 1.79 -8.87
CA GLU A 115 -17.05 2.88 -8.76
C GLU A 115 -17.21 3.66 -10.08
N GLY A 116 -16.73 3.11 -11.21
CA GLY A 116 -17.00 3.58 -12.57
C GLY A 116 -16.04 4.65 -13.08
N GLY A 117 -14.91 4.86 -12.42
CA GLY A 117 -13.86 5.78 -12.88
C GLY A 117 -12.92 5.16 -13.89
N ARG A 118 -12.38 5.98 -14.79
CA ARG A 118 -11.21 5.66 -15.60
C ARG A 118 -9.96 5.86 -14.75
N VAL A 119 -9.16 4.82 -14.58
CA VAL A 119 -7.95 4.84 -13.77
C VAL A 119 -6.70 4.74 -14.63
N ILE A 120 -5.79 5.69 -14.47
CA ILE A 120 -4.42 5.59 -14.96
C ILE A 120 -3.57 5.11 -13.79
N ALA A 121 -3.30 3.81 -13.78
CA ALA A 121 -2.57 3.13 -12.71
C ALA A 121 -1.08 3.12 -13.03
N SER A 122 -0.27 3.82 -12.24
CA SER A 122 1.18 3.90 -12.45
C SER A 122 1.95 3.27 -11.29
N ASP A 123 2.97 2.50 -11.65
CA ASP A 123 3.91 1.87 -10.70
C ASP A 123 5.19 1.46 -11.45
N ILE A 124 6.25 1.13 -10.71
CA ILE A 124 7.47 0.56 -11.29
C ILE A 124 7.32 -0.94 -11.59
N ALA A 125 6.42 -1.65 -10.89
CA ALA A 125 6.20 -3.09 -11.00
C ALA A 125 5.15 -3.42 -12.07
N ALA A 126 5.59 -3.61 -13.31
CA ALA A 126 4.73 -3.88 -14.46
C ALA A 126 3.86 -5.13 -14.28
N ASP A 127 4.44 -6.22 -13.78
CA ASP A 127 3.77 -7.49 -13.53
C ASP A 127 2.59 -7.36 -12.55
N LYS A 128 2.75 -6.54 -11.52
CA LYS A 128 1.70 -6.27 -10.53
C LYS A 128 0.60 -5.35 -11.07
N LEU A 129 0.94 -4.42 -11.96
CA LEU A 129 -0.05 -3.62 -12.68
C LEU A 129 -0.90 -4.49 -13.61
N ASP A 130 -0.27 -5.45 -14.30
CA ASP A 130 -0.99 -6.40 -15.14
C ASP A 130 -1.93 -7.30 -14.30
N ALA A 131 -1.48 -7.73 -13.12
CA ALA A 131 -2.32 -8.46 -12.18
C ALA A 131 -3.53 -7.62 -11.71
N LEU A 132 -3.32 -6.33 -11.36
CA LEU A 132 -4.41 -5.43 -11.00
C LEU A 132 -5.45 -5.33 -12.12
N LYS A 133 -5.01 -5.19 -13.37
CA LYS A 133 -5.90 -5.12 -14.53
C LYS A 133 -6.66 -6.42 -14.76
N ALA A 134 -6.00 -7.56 -14.56
CA ALA A 134 -6.61 -8.89 -14.69
C ALA A 134 -7.66 -9.17 -13.58
N GLU A 135 -7.49 -8.61 -12.38
CA GLU A 135 -8.48 -8.71 -11.29
C GLU A 135 -9.78 -7.93 -11.58
N LEU A 136 -9.74 -6.95 -12.47
CA LEU A 136 -10.85 -6.04 -12.80
C LEU A 136 -11.03 -5.93 -14.32
N PRO A 137 -11.39 -7.02 -15.02
CA PRO A 137 -11.37 -7.08 -16.49
C PRO A 137 -12.37 -6.13 -17.15
N ASP A 138 -13.48 -5.81 -16.49
CA ASP A 138 -14.53 -4.93 -17.00
C ASP A 138 -14.31 -3.45 -16.65
N ALA A 139 -13.27 -3.13 -15.88
CA ALA A 139 -12.99 -1.77 -15.45
C ALA A 139 -12.09 -1.01 -16.45
N ASP A 140 -12.29 0.30 -16.55
CA ASP A 140 -11.45 1.16 -17.39
C ASP A 140 -10.13 1.49 -16.67
N ILE A 141 -9.18 0.57 -16.77
CA ILE A 141 -7.83 0.71 -16.18
C ILE A 141 -6.79 0.71 -17.30
N THR A 142 -6.03 1.79 -17.37
CA THR A 142 -4.83 1.90 -18.19
C THR A 142 -3.60 1.82 -17.27
N THR A 143 -2.73 0.85 -17.51
CA THR A 143 -1.51 0.65 -16.74
C THR A 143 -0.33 1.36 -17.39
N VAL A 144 0.50 2.03 -16.59
CA VAL A 144 1.72 2.72 -17.04
C VAL A 144 2.85 2.34 -16.09
N ALA A 145 3.70 1.43 -16.53
CA ALA A 145 4.88 1.03 -15.78
C ALA A 145 6.03 2.02 -16.01
N GLY A 146 6.66 2.49 -14.93
CA GLY A 146 7.82 3.37 -15.04
C GLY A 146 8.30 3.95 -13.72
N ASP A 147 9.56 4.39 -13.74
CA ASP A 147 10.19 5.10 -12.63
C ASP A 147 9.82 6.59 -12.67
N LEU A 148 8.94 7.03 -11.78
CA LEU A 148 8.45 8.41 -11.71
C LEU A 148 9.52 9.46 -11.33
N THR A 149 10.74 9.04 -10.99
CA THR A 149 11.88 9.96 -10.89
C THR A 149 12.35 10.44 -12.26
N LYS A 150 12.01 9.71 -13.33
CA LYS A 150 12.34 10.00 -14.73
C LYS A 150 11.22 10.77 -15.42
N GLN A 151 11.59 11.72 -16.27
CA GLN A 151 10.63 12.58 -16.94
C GLN A 151 9.78 11.83 -17.96
N ASP A 152 10.38 10.88 -18.67
CA ASP A 152 9.68 10.05 -19.67
C ASP A 152 8.54 9.22 -19.07
N ALA A 153 8.72 8.70 -17.85
CA ALA A 153 7.66 7.99 -17.13
C ALA A 153 6.50 8.94 -16.77
N ILE A 154 6.80 10.15 -16.33
CA ILE A 154 5.78 11.19 -16.06
C ILE A 154 5.03 11.52 -17.35
N ASP A 155 5.75 11.77 -18.43
CA ASP A 155 5.16 12.11 -19.72
C ASP A 155 4.25 10.98 -20.24
N ALA A 156 4.64 9.72 -20.03
CA ALA A 156 3.82 8.55 -20.37
C ALA A 156 2.52 8.50 -19.55
N VAL A 157 2.57 8.81 -18.25
CA VAL A 157 1.38 8.87 -17.38
C VAL A 157 0.42 9.95 -17.86
N ILE A 158 0.93 11.15 -18.20
CA ILE A 158 0.11 12.26 -18.68
C ILE A 158 -0.48 11.94 -20.06
N ALA A 159 0.31 11.37 -20.97
CA ALA A 159 -0.16 10.94 -22.29
C ALA A 159 -1.28 9.89 -22.17
N ALA A 160 -1.15 8.93 -21.26
CA ALA A 160 -2.17 7.92 -21.01
C ALA A 160 -3.46 8.53 -20.43
N ALA A 161 -3.37 9.57 -19.60
CA ALA A 161 -4.53 10.27 -19.05
C ALA A 161 -5.28 11.10 -20.13
N GLY A 162 -4.53 11.70 -21.05
CA GLY A 162 -5.08 12.56 -22.12
C GLY A 162 -5.51 13.93 -21.60
N ASP A 163 -6.50 14.51 -22.28
CA ASP A 163 -6.92 15.91 -22.08
C ASP A 163 -7.83 16.13 -20.86
N ARG A 164 -8.14 15.08 -20.12
CA ARG A 164 -9.00 15.16 -18.94
C ARG A 164 -8.40 14.44 -17.77
N ILE A 165 -8.13 15.19 -16.71
CA ILE A 165 -7.67 14.67 -15.42
C ILE A 165 -8.53 15.31 -14.33
N ASP A 166 -9.40 14.50 -13.69
CA ASP A 166 -10.26 14.97 -12.61
C ASP A 166 -9.58 14.86 -11.25
N ALA A 167 -8.66 13.89 -11.08
CA ALA A 167 -7.86 13.79 -9.86
C ALA A 167 -6.48 13.15 -10.09
N LEU A 168 -5.53 13.51 -9.22
CA LEU A 168 -4.22 12.88 -9.07
C LEU A 168 -4.07 12.41 -7.61
N ALA A 169 -3.83 11.12 -7.40
CA ALA A 169 -3.46 10.55 -6.13
C ALA A 169 -1.98 10.12 -6.15
N ASN A 170 -1.12 10.89 -5.50
CA ASN A 170 0.28 10.58 -5.31
C ASN A 170 0.41 9.63 -4.11
N VAL A 171 0.40 8.33 -4.36
CA VAL A 171 0.49 7.27 -3.34
C VAL A 171 1.83 6.54 -3.40
N ALA A 172 2.54 6.64 -4.53
CA ALA A 172 3.89 6.10 -4.66
C ALA A 172 4.81 6.74 -3.62
N GLY A 173 5.51 5.90 -2.89
CA GLY A 173 6.47 6.33 -1.89
C GLY A 173 7.34 5.17 -1.44
N ILE A 174 8.47 5.50 -0.84
CA ILE A 174 9.39 4.54 -0.23
C ILE A 174 9.77 5.03 1.16
N ASN A 175 10.12 4.08 2.03
CA ASN A 175 10.80 4.41 3.28
C ASN A 175 12.31 4.57 3.01
N ASP A 176 12.99 5.21 3.96
CA ASP A 176 14.44 5.14 4.09
C ASP A 176 14.86 3.73 4.57
N ASP A 177 16.11 3.56 4.95
CA ASP A 177 16.66 2.33 5.50
C ASP A 177 16.56 2.26 7.04
N PHE A 178 15.81 3.18 7.65
CA PHE A 178 15.64 3.34 9.10
C PHE A 178 16.95 3.58 9.87
N SER A 179 18.00 4.03 9.19
CA SER A 179 19.24 4.46 9.84
C SER A 179 19.01 5.72 10.69
N PRO A 180 19.74 5.87 11.82
CA PRO A 180 19.78 7.15 12.52
C PRO A 180 20.23 8.28 11.59
N ALA A 181 19.72 9.49 11.77
CA ALA A 181 20.00 10.63 10.89
C ALA A 181 21.49 10.92 10.68
N GLY A 182 22.33 10.65 11.69
CA GLY A 182 23.79 10.80 11.58
C GLY A 182 24.50 9.73 10.75
N GLU A 183 23.79 8.65 10.39
CA GLU A 183 24.31 7.50 9.63
C GLU A 183 23.66 7.37 8.25
N THR A 184 22.57 8.11 8.01
CA THR A 184 21.88 8.13 6.72
C THR A 184 22.81 8.66 5.63
N THR A 185 22.99 7.89 4.56
CA THR A 185 23.84 8.30 3.44
C THR A 185 23.12 9.26 2.50
N ASP A 186 23.88 10.10 1.78
CA ASP A 186 23.32 10.99 0.75
C ASP A 186 22.53 10.20 -0.30
N ALA A 187 22.96 9.01 -0.66
CA ALA A 187 22.27 8.16 -1.65
C ALA A 187 20.88 7.72 -1.18
N VAL A 188 20.73 7.38 0.10
CA VAL A 188 19.42 7.05 0.70
C VAL A 188 18.55 8.29 0.74
N TRP A 189 19.07 9.41 1.22
CA TRP A 189 18.39 10.70 1.26
C TRP A 189 17.90 11.12 -0.12
N ASP A 190 18.78 11.18 -1.10
CA ASP A 190 18.47 11.62 -2.46
C ASP A 190 17.38 10.75 -3.10
N ARG A 191 17.45 9.42 -2.88
CA ARG A 191 16.43 8.50 -3.38
C ARG A 191 15.06 8.74 -2.75
N VAL A 192 15.00 8.92 -1.44
CA VAL A 192 13.75 9.19 -0.72
C VAL A 192 13.14 10.51 -1.18
N ILE A 193 13.94 11.57 -1.26
CA ILE A 193 13.49 12.89 -1.74
C ILE A 193 13.04 12.83 -3.20
N ALA A 194 13.78 12.11 -4.06
CA ALA A 194 13.42 11.99 -5.47
C ALA A 194 12.04 11.35 -5.66
N ILE A 195 11.74 10.30 -4.89
CA ILE A 195 10.49 9.54 -5.03
C ILE A 195 9.35 10.20 -4.25
N ASN A 196 9.58 10.60 -2.98
CA ASN A 196 8.49 11.03 -2.11
C ASN A 196 8.14 12.52 -2.25
N LEU A 197 9.03 13.33 -2.82
CA LEU A 197 8.84 14.78 -2.94
C LEU A 197 8.95 15.26 -4.39
N THR A 198 10.07 14.96 -5.06
CA THR A 198 10.32 15.51 -6.39
C THR A 198 9.39 14.93 -7.46
N ALA A 199 9.12 13.62 -7.44
CA ALA A 199 8.21 12.98 -8.39
C ALA A 199 6.76 13.49 -8.24
N PRO A 200 6.15 13.53 -7.02
CA PRO A 200 4.85 14.18 -6.81
C PRO A 200 4.80 15.63 -7.29
N PHE A 201 5.83 16.44 -7.00
CA PHE A 201 5.90 17.82 -7.50
C PHE A 201 5.85 17.88 -9.02
N LYS A 202 6.64 17.04 -9.72
CA LYS A 202 6.66 17.02 -11.19
C LYS A 202 5.32 16.57 -11.77
N LEU A 203 4.66 15.56 -11.17
CA LEU A 203 3.32 15.13 -11.57
C LEU A 203 2.28 16.23 -11.36
N MET A 204 2.29 16.89 -10.19
CA MET A 204 1.41 18.04 -9.93
C MET A 204 1.60 19.13 -10.96
N ARG A 205 2.85 19.51 -11.25
CA ARG A 205 3.18 20.51 -12.28
C ARG A 205 2.67 20.13 -13.67
N ALA A 206 2.66 18.84 -14.00
CA ALA A 206 2.20 18.35 -15.30
C ALA A 206 0.67 18.30 -15.41
N VAL A 207 -0.06 17.96 -14.33
CA VAL A 207 -1.53 17.87 -14.36
C VAL A 207 -2.23 19.23 -14.20
N LEU A 208 -1.61 20.18 -13.48
CA LEU A 208 -2.22 21.48 -13.16
C LEU A 208 -2.73 22.23 -14.38
N PRO A 209 -1.99 22.39 -15.49
CA PRO A 209 -2.51 23.10 -16.66
C PRO A 209 -3.76 22.45 -17.27
N ILE A 210 -3.88 21.13 -17.20
CA ILE A 210 -5.04 20.39 -17.70
C ILE A 210 -6.24 20.62 -16.77
N MET A 211 -6.03 20.58 -15.46
CA MET A 211 -7.07 20.84 -14.46
C MET A 211 -7.54 22.29 -14.47
N GLU A 212 -6.62 23.24 -14.63
CA GLU A 212 -6.94 24.68 -14.76
C GLU A 212 -7.79 24.96 -16.01
N LYS A 213 -7.41 24.40 -17.15
CA LYS A 213 -8.21 24.50 -18.39
C LYS A 213 -9.62 23.92 -18.21
N ALA A 214 -9.76 22.86 -17.42
CA ALA A 214 -11.04 22.25 -17.12
C ALA A 214 -11.83 23.01 -16.03
N GLY A 215 -11.22 23.98 -15.34
CA GLY A 215 -11.80 24.73 -14.22
C GLY A 215 -12.05 23.87 -12.97
N ARG A 216 -11.47 22.68 -12.89
CA ARG A 216 -11.63 21.73 -11.77
C ARG A 216 -10.52 20.70 -11.76
N GLY A 217 -10.24 20.18 -10.56
CA GLY A 217 -9.30 19.11 -10.31
C GLY A 217 -9.13 18.87 -8.82
N SER A 218 -8.60 17.73 -8.44
CA SER A 218 -8.26 17.39 -7.06
C SER A 218 -6.90 16.71 -7.03
N ILE A 219 -6.03 17.12 -6.11
CA ILE A 219 -4.73 16.50 -5.90
C ILE A 219 -4.64 16.04 -4.45
N LEU A 220 -4.19 14.81 -4.26
CA LEU A 220 -3.94 14.17 -2.97
C LEU A 220 -2.47 13.72 -2.94
N ASN A 221 -1.77 14.06 -1.84
CA ASN A 221 -0.43 13.60 -1.52
C ASN A 221 -0.41 12.85 -0.19
#